data_32eeacd37988c3e7c5bd9ef917b085c5
#
_entry.id   32eeacd37988c3e7c5bd9ef917b085c5
#
_cell.length_a   1.000
_cell.length_b   1.000
_cell.length_c   1.000
_cell.angle_alpha   90.00
_cell.angle_beta   90.00
_cell.angle_gamma   90.00
#
_symmetry.space_group_name_H-M   'P 1'
#
loop_
_entity.id
_entity.type
_entity.pdbx_description
1 polymer ?
#
loop_
_entity_poly.entity_id
_entity_poly.type
_entity_poly.pdbx_seq_one_letter_code
_entity_poly.pdbx_strand_id
1 'polypeptide(L)'
;SSAASDVYKRQAIVRGSHIDVDMGRVTSLDGGYAVDPSTGEEYEYQESKSAEHPIDRYYAGMLSCGLDASINDRANHSHLPTGTMRYFAAVLVELTHMKRYGYHIKATLADGTTDERDIITPLLTIANSRHIGGGIDVSPYSCFSDGLLDLVWMDHVPNFGECAVAISNAYNGKLLASKVFGWKRIREIEVTRATEGDEPPVLMADGEYIGHLPFRVVAEDCALRVLVPPAVAAREVDSRQEVLNAIARDGRDPVTGQFA
;
A
#
# COMPACT_ATOMS: atom_id res chain seq x y z
N SER A 1 -11.60 -18.38 -13.03
CA SER A 1 -12.69 -17.93 -12.14
C SER A 1 -13.54 -19.14 -11.77
N SER A 2 -13.89 -19.31 -10.49
CA SER A 2 -14.75 -20.39 -10.07
C SER A 2 -16.22 -20.04 -10.35
N ALA A 3 -17.09 -21.04 -10.63
CA ALA A 3 -18.53 -20.82 -10.83
C ALA A 3 -19.18 -20.06 -9.66
N ALA A 4 -18.69 -20.22 -8.43
CA ALA A 4 -19.10 -19.46 -7.26
C ALA A 4 -18.83 -17.95 -7.42
N SER A 5 -17.66 -17.54 -7.94
CA SER A 5 -17.32 -16.14 -8.22
C SER A 5 -18.31 -15.49 -9.19
N ASP A 6 -18.74 -16.22 -10.22
CA ASP A 6 -19.68 -15.70 -11.21
C ASP A 6 -21.11 -15.53 -10.66
N VAL A 7 -21.50 -16.40 -9.73
CA VAL A 7 -22.79 -16.27 -9.01
C VAL A 7 -22.79 -15.01 -8.14
N TYR A 8 -21.74 -14.72 -7.39
CA TYR A 8 -21.65 -13.51 -6.57
C TYR A 8 -21.64 -12.23 -7.41
N LYS A 9 -20.92 -12.21 -8.53
CA LYS A 9 -20.92 -11.07 -9.45
C LYS A 9 -22.31 -10.79 -10.01
N ARG A 10 -23.03 -11.82 -10.46
CA ARG A 10 -24.41 -11.71 -10.96
C ARG A 10 -25.36 -11.20 -9.86
N GLN A 11 -25.24 -11.69 -8.64
CA GLN A 11 -26.08 -11.24 -7.52
C GLN A 11 -25.87 -9.76 -7.19
N ALA A 12 -24.61 -9.28 -7.19
CA ALA A 12 -24.30 -7.87 -6.99
C ALA A 12 -24.95 -6.98 -8.05
N ILE A 13 -24.85 -7.38 -9.33
CA ILE A 13 -25.46 -6.63 -10.45
C ILE A 13 -26.99 -6.62 -10.34
N VAL A 14 -27.62 -7.78 -10.11
CA VAL A 14 -29.10 -7.91 -10.10
C VAL A 14 -29.72 -7.19 -8.90
N ARG A 15 -29.07 -7.19 -7.75
CA ARG A 15 -29.60 -6.59 -6.52
C ARG A 15 -29.24 -5.12 -6.35
N GLY A 16 -28.31 -4.59 -7.16
CA GLY A 16 -27.92 -3.17 -7.15
C GLY A 16 -27.27 -2.69 -5.85
N SER A 17 -26.79 -3.61 -4.99
CA SER A 17 -26.07 -3.23 -3.78
C SER A 17 -24.67 -2.72 -4.13
N HIS A 18 -24.26 -1.63 -3.51
CA HIS A 18 -22.94 -1.02 -3.73
C HIS A 18 -22.36 -0.50 -2.42
N ILE A 19 -21.06 -0.26 -2.45
CA ILE A 19 -20.33 0.54 -1.47
C ILE A 19 -19.59 1.64 -2.21
N ASP A 20 -19.48 2.80 -1.60
CA ASP A 20 -18.60 3.86 -2.07
C ASP A 20 -17.25 3.68 -1.34
N VAL A 21 -16.17 3.62 -2.10
CA VAL A 21 -14.83 3.35 -1.58
C VAL A 21 -13.91 4.52 -1.87
N ASP A 22 -13.01 4.78 -0.93
CA ASP A 22 -11.94 5.74 -1.07
C ASP A 22 -10.90 5.22 -2.06
N MET A 23 -10.13 6.13 -2.64
CA MET A 23 -8.98 5.79 -3.47
C MET A 23 -7.79 6.66 -3.09
N GLY A 24 -6.59 6.13 -3.23
CA GLY A 24 -5.40 6.96 -3.23
C GLY A 24 -5.20 7.57 -4.62
N ARG A 25 -4.97 8.90 -4.69
CA ARG A 25 -4.51 9.57 -5.91
C ARG A 25 -3.06 9.98 -5.74
N VAL A 26 -2.19 9.45 -6.60
CA VAL A 26 -0.76 9.79 -6.64
C VAL A 26 -0.48 10.74 -7.78
N THR A 27 0.23 11.82 -7.49
CA THR A 27 0.65 12.85 -8.47
C THR A 27 2.13 13.17 -8.29
N SER A 28 2.83 13.49 -9.39
CA SER A 28 4.22 13.96 -9.30
C SER A 28 4.31 15.30 -8.57
N LEU A 29 5.37 15.44 -7.77
CA LEU A 29 5.94 16.72 -7.41
C LEU A 29 7.03 17.08 -8.42
N ASP A 30 7.60 18.30 -8.29
CA ASP A 30 8.67 18.77 -9.19
C ASP A 30 9.88 17.82 -9.14
N GLY A 31 10.25 17.28 -10.30
CA GLY A 31 11.28 16.25 -10.46
C GLY A 31 10.78 14.80 -10.49
N GLY A 32 9.55 14.52 -10.07
CA GLY A 32 8.93 13.21 -10.18
C GLY A 32 8.37 12.95 -11.58
N TYR A 33 8.46 11.73 -12.08
CA TYR A 33 8.05 11.39 -13.44
C TYR A 33 7.48 9.96 -13.55
N ALA A 34 6.60 9.79 -14.55
CA ALA A 34 5.99 8.50 -14.87
C ALA A 34 6.91 7.62 -15.70
N VAL A 35 6.66 6.32 -15.65
CA VAL A 35 7.28 5.30 -16.49
C VAL A 35 6.21 4.50 -17.24
N ASP A 36 6.62 3.65 -18.20
CA ASP A 36 5.70 2.74 -18.85
C ASP A 36 5.10 1.76 -17.83
N PRO A 37 3.76 1.68 -17.72
CA PRO A 37 3.12 0.87 -16.68
C PRO A 37 3.37 -0.64 -16.81
N SER A 38 3.73 -1.12 -18.00
CA SER A 38 3.92 -2.55 -18.27
C SER A 38 5.36 -3.00 -18.13
N THR A 39 6.33 -2.13 -18.43
CA THR A 39 7.75 -2.47 -18.44
C THR A 39 8.54 -1.82 -17.30
N GLY A 40 8.04 -0.71 -16.75
CA GLY A 40 8.77 0.10 -15.77
C GLY A 40 9.91 0.91 -16.39
N GLU A 41 10.04 0.88 -17.73
CA GLU A 41 11.08 1.63 -18.42
C GLU A 41 10.73 3.11 -18.51
N GLU A 42 11.76 3.94 -18.44
CA GLU A 42 11.60 5.38 -18.66
C GLU A 42 11.24 5.64 -20.12
N TYR A 43 10.29 6.56 -20.34
CA TYR A 43 10.02 7.04 -21.70
C TYR A 43 11.24 7.74 -22.26
N GLU A 44 11.51 7.66 -23.58
CA GLU A 44 12.56 8.39 -24.22
C GLU A 44 12.25 9.92 -24.22
N TYR A 45 13.08 10.68 -23.50
CA TYR A 45 12.89 12.14 -23.34
C TYR A 45 14.00 12.94 -23.96
N GLN A 46 13.64 14.16 -24.39
CA GLN A 46 14.62 15.07 -24.95
C GLN A 46 15.13 16.12 -23.98
N GLU A 47 14.36 16.66 -23.01
CA GLU A 47 14.86 17.75 -22.13
C GLU A 47 14.33 17.83 -20.68
N SER A 48 13.15 17.35 -20.33
CA SER A 48 12.64 17.38 -18.93
C SER A 48 11.63 16.30 -18.67
N LYS A 49 12.01 15.27 -17.92
CA LYS A 49 11.18 14.10 -17.63
C LYS A 49 9.88 14.44 -16.92
N SER A 50 9.90 15.31 -15.91
CA SER A 50 8.75 15.60 -15.06
C SER A 50 7.68 16.47 -15.72
N ALA A 51 8.07 17.34 -16.63
CA ALA A 51 7.14 18.28 -17.30
C ALA A 51 6.31 17.59 -18.40
N GLU A 52 6.88 16.57 -19.07
CA GLU A 52 6.24 15.89 -20.20
C GLU A 52 5.38 14.71 -19.80
N HIS A 53 5.77 13.99 -18.74
CA HIS A 53 5.06 12.80 -18.27
C HIS A 53 4.92 12.79 -16.72
N PRO A 54 4.03 13.62 -16.17
CA PRO A 54 3.76 13.59 -14.74
C PRO A 54 3.04 12.30 -14.36
N ILE A 55 3.27 11.82 -13.13
CA ILE A 55 2.41 10.81 -12.54
C ILE A 55 1.06 11.48 -12.22
N ASP A 56 -0.04 10.90 -12.66
CA ASP A 56 -1.39 11.19 -12.18
C ASP A 56 -2.21 9.90 -12.29
N ARG A 57 -2.30 9.17 -11.18
CA ARG A 57 -2.90 7.83 -11.12
C ARG A 57 -3.73 7.67 -9.86
N TYR A 58 -4.82 6.92 -10.00
CA TYR A 58 -5.58 6.38 -8.87
C TYR A 58 -5.15 4.95 -8.60
N TYR A 59 -5.22 4.55 -7.32
CA TYR A 59 -5.07 3.16 -6.90
C TYR A 59 -6.13 2.83 -5.84
N ALA A 60 -6.65 1.60 -5.88
CA ALA A 60 -7.66 1.12 -4.95
C ALA A 60 -7.05 0.26 -3.83
N GLY A 61 -5.91 -0.36 -4.08
CA GLY A 61 -5.20 -1.24 -3.17
C GLY A 61 -4.08 -0.55 -2.43
N MET A 62 -2.90 -0.53 -3.03
CA MET A 62 -1.67 -0.04 -2.40
C MET A 62 -0.74 0.65 -3.38
N LEU A 63 -0.06 1.67 -2.88
CA LEU A 63 1.13 2.26 -3.49
C LEU A 63 2.35 1.70 -2.76
N SER A 64 3.18 0.96 -3.49
CA SER A 64 4.39 0.29 -3.04
C SER A 64 5.61 1.12 -3.41
N CYS A 65 6.44 1.48 -2.43
CA CYS A 65 7.58 2.39 -2.63
C CYS A 65 8.94 1.75 -2.29
N GLY A 66 8.98 0.52 -1.81
CA GLY A 66 10.20 -0.12 -1.32
C GLY A 66 10.28 -1.61 -1.65
N LEU A 67 10.56 -2.42 -0.64
CA LEU A 67 10.65 -3.88 -0.72
C LEU A 67 9.41 -4.51 -1.36
N ASP A 68 8.23 -3.98 -1.06
CA ASP A 68 6.95 -4.39 -1.63
C ASP A 68 6.88 -4.16 -3.14
N ALA A 69 7.44 -3.05 -3.65
CA ALA A 69 7.58 -2.82 -5.09
C ALA A 69 8.54 -3.83 -5.73
N SER A 70 9.70 -4.09 -5.11
CA SER A 70 10.67 -5.10 -5.58
C SER A 70 10.09 -6.52 -5.58
N ILE A 71 9.27 -6.86 -4.58
CA ILE A 71 8.55 -8.14 -4.51
C ILE A 71 7.53 -8.24 -5.66
N ASN A 72 6.76 -7.20 -5.90
CA ASN A 72 5.78 -7.17 -6.99
C ASN A 72 6.48 -7.30 -8.36
N ASP A 73 7.55 -6.55 -8.59
CA ASP A 73 8.35 -6.61 -9.80
C ASP A 73 8.85 -8.05 -10.05
N ARG A 74 9.52 -8.65 -9.07
CA ARG A 74 10.01 -10.04 -9.17
C ARG A 74 8.88 -11.05 -9.39
N ALA A 75 7.74 -10.87 -8.72
CA ALA A 75 6.59 -11.76 -8.87
C ALA A 75 6.00 -11.67 -10.29
N ASN A 76 5.94 -10.48 -10.87
CA ASN A 76 5.47 -10.25 -12.23
C ASN A 76 6.36 -10.93 -13.28
N HIS A 77 7.67 -10.95 -13.06
CA HIS A 77 8.65 -11.61 -13.94
C HIS A 77 8.84 -13.11 -13.65
N SER A 78 8.20 -13.67 -12.64
CA SER A 78 8.33 -15.09 -12.26
C SER A 78 7.50 -16.00 -13.17
N HIS A 79 8.06 -17.15 -13.56
CA HIS A 79 7.40 -18.19 -14.35
C HIS A 79 6.73 -19.29 -13.52
N LEU A 80 6.63 -19.16 -12.21
CA LEU A 80 5.97 -20.14 -11.35
C LEU A 80 4.46 -20.22 -11.66
N PRO A 81 3.83 -21.41 -11.50
CA PRO A 81 2.50 -21.69 -12.05
C PRO A 81 1.34 -20.91 -11.37
N THR A 82 1.49 -20.50 -10.11
CA THR A 82 0.44 -19.75 -9.41
C THR A 82 0.93 -18.40 -8.89
N GLY A 83 0.05 -17.39 -8.87
CA GLY A 83 0.36 -16.05 -8.36
C GLY A 83 0.84 -16.08 -6.90
N THR A 84 0.23 -16.89 -6.04
CA THR A 84 0.64 -17.05 -4.64
C THR A 84 2.07 -17.60 -4.52
N MET A 85 2.45 -18.61 -5.34
CA MET A 85 3.81 -19.17 -5.35
C MET A 85 4.84 -18.15 -5.85
N ARG A 86 4.49 -17.38 -6.89
CA ARG A 86 5.36 -16.31 -7.43
C ARG A 86 5.65 -15.28 -6.36
N TYR A 87 4.61 -14.81 -5.69
CA TYR A 87 4.72 -13.80 -4.65
C TYR A 87 5.52 -14.31 -3.44
N PHE A 88 5.23 -15.51 -2.96
CA PHE A 88 5.96 -16.11 -1.84
C PHE A 88 7.46 -16.30 -2.14
N ALA A 89 7.78 -16.80 -3.33
CA ALA A 89 9.18 -16.95 -3.76
C ALA A 89 9.88 -15.59 -3.86
N ALA A 90 9.19 -14.57 -4.38
CA ALA A 90 9.71 -13.21 -4.45
C ALA A 90 10.00 -12.65 -3.06
N VAL A 91 9.07 -12.81 -2.10
CA VAL A 91 9.28 -12.39 -0.70
C VAL A 91 10.53 -13.02 -0.12
N LEU A 92 10.70 -14.34 -0.24
CA LEU A 92 11.86 -15.04 0.32
C LEU A 92 13.19 -14.53 -0.27
N VAL A 93 13.25 -14.24 -1.57
CA VAL A 93 14.46 -13.73 -2.21
C VAL A 93 14.73 -12.29 -1.79
N GLU A 94 13.74 -11.42 -1.82
CA GLU A 94 13.91 -10.00 -1.45
C GLU A 94 14.28 -9.82 0.02
N LEU A 95 13.79 -10.66 0.93
CA LEU A 95 14.18 -10.66 2.34
C LEU A 95 15.67 -10.93 2.56
N THR A 96 16.35 -11.62 1.63
CA THR A 96 17.81 -11.89 1.73
C THR A 96 18.68 -10.73 1.23
N HIS A 97 18.08 -9.76 0.51
CA HIS A 97 18.76 -8.64 -0.15
C HIS A 97 18.16 -7.29 0.23
N MET A 98 17.57 -7.17 1.43
CA MET A 98 16.90 -5.95 1.86
C MET A 98 17.84 -4.73 1.80
N LYS A 99 17.46 -3.76 0.97
CA LYS A 99 18.03 -2.41 0.95
C LYS A 99 17.30 -1.53 1.95
N ARG A 100 17.93 -0.44 2.34
CA ARG A 100 17.33 0.58 3.22
C ARG A 100 17.19 1.87 2.44
N TYR A 101 16.01 2.07 1.88
CA TYR A 101 15.68 3.24 1.07
C TYR A 101 15.46 4.47 1.94
N GLY A 102 15.87 5.63 1.43
CA GLY A 102 15.73 6.90 2.14
C GLY A 102 14.57 7.74 1.63
N TYR A 103 13.62 8.05 2.49
CA TYR A 103 12.45 8.88 2.20
C TYR A 103 12.39 10.05 3.16
N HIS A 104 12.18 11.27 2.63
CA HIS A 104 11.72 12.41 3.40
C HIS A 104 10.21 12.50 3.21
N ILE A 105 9.46 12.38 4.30
CA ILE A 105 8.00 12.42 4.28
C ILE A 105 7.48 13.69 4.94
N LYS A 106 6.37 14.20 4.40
CA LYS A 106 5.54 15.22 5.04
C LYS A 106 4.09 14.77 4.92
N ALA A 107 3.53 14.28 6.01
CA ALA A 107 2.21 13.67 6.05
C ALA A 107 1.23 14.49 6.91
N THR A 108 0.00 14.67 6.41
CA THR A 108 -1.13 15.15 7.19
C THR A 108 -1.85 13.96 7.79
N LEU A 109 -1.84 13.83 9.12
CA LEU A 109 -2.43 12.72 9.86
C LEU A 109 -3.96 12.82 9.91
N ALA A 110 -4.60 11.76 10.39
CA ALA A 110 -6.06 11.67 10.52
C ALA A 110 -6.66 12.79 11.39
N ASP A 111 -5.95 13.29 12.40
CA ASP A 111 -6.35 14.39 13.28
C ASP A 111 -6.02 15.78 12.72
N GLY A 112 -5.41 15.86 11.54
CA GLY A 112 -5.00 17.11 10.89
C GLY A 112 -3.63 17.63 11.31
N THR A 113 -2.91 16.95 12.19
CA THR A 113 -1.52 17.30 12.53
C THR A 113 -0.56 16.87 11.43
N THR A 114 0.62 17.49 11.37
CA THR A 114 1.67 17.16 10.39
C THR A 114 2.77 16.33 11.02
N ASP A 115 3.18 15.26 10.33
CA ASP A 115 4.39 14.48 10.63
C ASP A 115 5.39 14.69 9.50
N GLU A 116 6.51 15.37 9.79
CA GLU A 116 7.56 15.65 8.82
C GLU A 116 8.90 15.11 9.35
N ARG A 117 9.50 14.15 8.62
CA ARG A 117 10.73 13.47 9.03
C ARG A 117 11.34 12.64 7.91
N ASP A 118 12.60 12.25 8.12
CA ASP A 118 13.25 11.23 7.31
C ASP A 118 12.94 9.82 7.85
N ILE A 119 12.70 8.89 6.93
CA ILE A 119 12.53 7.47 7.20
C ILE A 119 13.52 6.68 6.33
N ILE A 120 14.40 5.91 6.95
CA ILE A 120 15.31 5.00 6.26
C ILE A 120 14.82 3.58 6.50
N THR A 121 14.15 3.01 5.53
CA THR A 121 13.38 1.77 5.70
C THR A 121 13.48 0.85 4.48
N PRO A 122 13.44 -0.47 4.67
CA PRO A 122 13.27 -1.38 3.55
C PRO A 122 11.89 -1.29 2.88
N LEU A 123 10.83 -1.01 3.66
CA LEU A 123 9.43 -1.02 3.19
C LEU A 123 8.76 0.30 3.52
N LEU A 124 8.15 0.91 2.51
CA LEU A 124 7.24 2.03 2.63
C LEU A 124 6.03 1.78 1.73
N THR A 125 4.86 1.62 2.34
CA THR A 125 3.59 1.34 1.65
C THR A 125 2.56 2.37 2.06
N ILE A 126 1.80 2.90 1.10
CA ILE A 126 0.64 3.76 1.34
C ILE A 126 -0.59 2.98 0.89
N ALA A 127 -1.29 2.41 1.87
CA ALA A 127 -2.36 1.45 1.66
C ALA A 127 -3.74 2.10 1.75
N ASN A 128 -4.64 1.71 0.84
CA ASN A 128 -6.08 1.94 0.90
C ASN A 128 -6.82 0.63 1.21
N SER A 129 -6.19 -0.51 0.97
CA SER A 129 -6.73 -1.84 1.25
C SER A 129 -5.85 -2.63 2.20
N ARG A 130 -6.44 -3.68 2.81
CA ARG A 130 -5.73 -4.54 3.76
C ARG A 130 -4.69 -5.44 3.09
N HIS A 131 -5.00 -5.96 1.90
CA HIS A 131 -4.26 -7.07 1.29
C HIS A 131 -3.47 -6.63 0.08
N ILE A 132 -2.24 -7.12 0.01
CA ILE A 132 -1.42 -7.13 -1.19
C ILE A 132 -1.50 -8.50 -1.88
N GLY A 133 -0.85 -8.67 -3.02
CA GLY A 133 -0.79 -9.94 -3.74
C GLY A 133 -0.49 -11.16 -2.85
N GLY A 134 -1.02 -12.33 -3.20
CA GLY A 134 -0.82 -13.56 -2.44
C GLY A 134 -1.64 -13.68 -1.14
N GLY A 135 -2.54 -12.74 -0.84
CA GLY A 135 -3.38 -12.77 0.37
C GLY A 135 -2.65 -12.32 1.64
N ILE A 136 -1.56 -11.58 1.48
CA ILE A 136 -0.79 -11.00 2.59
C ILE A 136 -1.51 -9.76 3.11
N ASP A 137 -1.79 -9.72 4.40
CA ASP A 137 -2.47 -8.63 5.10
C ASP A 137 -1.42 -7.61 5.60
N VAL A 138 -1.01 -6.70 4.71
CA VAL A 138 0.03 -5.69 4.98
C VAL A 138 -0.51 -4.56 5.84
N SER A 139 -1.75 -4.17 5.62
CA SER A 139 -2.41 -3.09 6.36
C SER A 139 -3.74 -3.55 6.96
N PRO A 140 -3.72 -4.36 8.04
CA PRO A 140 -4.91 -4.95 8.63
C PRO A 140 -5.92 -3.93 9.18
N TYR A 141 -5.52 -2.67 9.32
CA TYR A 141 -6.38 -1.59 9.81
C TYR A 141 -6.96 -0.72 8.70
N SER A 142 -6.68 -0.99 7.43
CA SER A 142 -7.26 -0.23 6.32
C SER A 142 -8.77 -0.42 6.24
N CYS A 143 -9.45 0.68 5.98
CA CYS A 143 -10.90 0.78 5.79
C CYS A 143 -11.16 1.52 4.48
N PHE A 144 -12.05 1.00 3.64
CA PHE A 144 -12.32 1.56 2.32
C PHE A 144 -13.18 2.83 2.30
N SER A 145 -13.70 3.27 3.46
CA SER A 145 -14.73 4.32 3.50
C SER A 145 -14.56 5.28 4.67
N ASP A 146 -13.32 5.50 5.13
CA ASP A 146 -13.07 6.40 6.26
C ASP A 146 -12.34 7.71 5.88
N GLY A 147 -12.06 7.91 4.58
CA GLY A 147 -11.38 9.09 4.06
C GLY A 147 -9.89 9.14 4.41
N LEU A 148 -9.28 7.97 4.70
CA LEU A 148 -7.90 7.86 5.16
C LEU A 148 -7.16 6.81 4.36
N LEU A 149 -5.83 6.94 4.34
CA LEU A 149 -4.89 5.93 3.88
C LEU A 149 -4.01 5.51 5.06
N ASP A 150 -3.41 4.34 4.95
CA ASP A 150 -2.52 3.79 5.96
C ASP A 150 -1.08 3.83 5.48
N LEU A 151 -0.24 4.61 6.14
CA LEU A 151 1.20 4.62 5.93
C LEU A 151 1.82 3.51 6.79
N VAL A 152 2.45 2.54 6.13
CA VAL A 152 3.12 1.39 6.77
C VAL A 152 4.60 1.40 6.38
N TRP A 153 5.48 1.23 7.36
CA TRP A 153 6.92 1.12 7.13
C TRP A 153 7.56 0.11 8.09
N MET A 154 8.79 -0.32 7.82
CA MET A 154 9.60 -1.07 8.78
C MET A 154 10.44 -0.10 9.60
N ASP A 155 10.37 -0.17 10.94
CA ASP A 155 11.19 0.65 11.84
C ASP A 155 12.66 0.19 11.86
N HIS A 156 12.90 -1.09 11.57
CA HIS A 156 14.25 -1.67 11.45
C HIS A 156 14.24 -2.89 10.54
N VAL A 157 15.42 -3.30 10.09
CA VAL A 157 15.58 -4.56 9.35
C VAL A 157 15.38 -5.72 10.33
N PRO A 158 14.35 -6.57 10.12
CA PRO A 158 14.05 -7.65 11.06
C PRO A 158 15.14 -8.73 11.05
N ASN A 159 15.43 -9.28 12.21
CA ASN A 159 16.25 -10.47 12.32
C ASN A 159 15.48 -11.72 11.87
N PHE A 160 16.16 -12.87 11.75
CA PHE A 160 15.56 -14.11 11.25
C PHE A 160 14.31 -14.56 12.04
N GLY A 161 14.32 -14.42 13.37
CA GLY A 161 13.16 -14.75 14.22
C GLY A 161 11.99 -13.79 13.99
N GLU A 162 12.26 -12.50 13.89
CA GLU A 162 11.27 -11.46 13.58
C GLU A 162 10.69 -11.66 12.18
N CYS A 163 11.49 -12.04 11.17
CA CYS A 163 11.01 -12.38 9.84
C CYS A 163 9.99 -13.53 9.88
N ALA A 164 10.30 -14.62 10.60
CA ALA A 164 9.40 -15.77 10.70
C ALA A 164 8.06 -15.39 11.37
N VAL A 165 8.11 -14.57 12.43
CA VAL A 165 6.92 -14.05 13.09
C VAL A 165 6.15 -13.09 12.18
N ALA A 166 6.83 -12.19 11.48
CA ALA A 166 6.21 -11.25 10.55
C ALA A 166 5.48 -11.97 9.40
N ILE A 167 6.10 -13.00 8.81
CA ILE A 167 5.45 -13.81 7.77
C ILE A 167 4.20 -14.51 8.33
N SER A 168 4.27 -15.11 9.51
CA SER A 168 3.08 -15.71 10.14
C SER A 168 1.98 -14.68 10.40
N ASN A 169 2.34 -13.52 10.92
CA ASN A 169 1.41 -12.44 11.23
C ASN A 169 0.77 -11.83 9.97
N ALA A 170 1.50 -11.79 8.85
CA ALA A 170 1.03 -11.28 7.58
C ALA A 170 -0.15 -12.08 6.99
N TYR A 171 -0.28 -13.36 7.33
CA TYR A 171 -1.42 -14.19 6.92
C TYR A 171 -2.54 -14.27 7.97
N ASN A 172 -2.33 -13.68 9.15
CA ASN A 172 -3.28 -13.73 10.26
C ASN A 172 -3.85 -12.34 10.63
N GLY A 173 -3.60 -11.31 9.82
CA GLY A 173 -4.04 -9.94 10.08
C GLY A 173 -3.42 -9.30 11.31
N LYS A 174 -2.22 -9.72 11.71
CA LYS A 174 -1.49 -9.25 12.90
C LYS A 174 -0.13 -8.63 12.59
N LEU A 175 0.13 -8.28 11.33
CA LEU A 175 1.42 -7.72 10.95
C LEU A 175 1.76 -6.48 11.77
N LEU A 176 0.81 -5.58 11.90
CA LEU A 176 0.98 -4.32 12.64
C LEU A 176 0.91 -4.46 14.17
N ALA A 177 0.59 -5.63 14.71
CA ALA A 177 0.77 -5.94 16.13
C ALA A 177 2.26 -6.14 16.49
N SER A 178 3.15 -6.27 15.51
CA SER A 178 4.60 -6.37 15.70
C SER A 178 5.25 -5.00 15.78
N LYS A 179 6.26 -4.85 16.66
CA LYS A 179 7.08 -3.65 16.79
C LYS A 179 8.08 -3.45 15.62
N VAL A 180 8.19 -4.42 14.72
CA VAL A 180 8.98 -4.29 13.49
C VAL A 180 8.39 -3.24 12.56
N PHE A 181 7.06 -3.04 12.61
CA PHE A 181 6.35 -2.15 11.70
C PHE A 181 5.86 -0.89 12.41
N GLY A 182 6.16 0.25 11.80
CA GLY A 182 5.50 1.51 12.08
C GLY A 182 4.22 1.63 11.25
N TRP A 183 3.27 2.42 11.75
CA TRP A 183 1.99 2.64 11.10
C TRP A 183 1.38 3.98 11.52
N LYS A 184 0.76 4.68 10.57
CA LYS A 184 -0.04 5.90 10.80
C LYS A 184 -1.17 6.00 9.80
N ARG A 185 -2.27 6.63 10.22
CA ARG A 185 -3.39 7.00 9.35
C ARG A 185 -3.18 8.41 8.83
N ILE A 186 -3.28 8.58 7.54
CA ILE A 186 -2.98 9.84 6.84
C ILE A 186 -4.11 10.23 5.91
N ARG A 187 -4.27 11.53 5.67
CA ARG A 187 -5.12 12.11 4.63
C ARG A 187 -4.33 12.39 3.36
N GLU A 188 -3.09 12.77 3.55
CA GLU A 188 -2.20 13.21 2.50
C GLU A 188 -0.75 12.98 2.91
N ILE A 189 0.11 12.72 1.94
CA ILE A 189 1.55 12.62 2.14
C ILE A 189 2.30 13.12 0.91
N GLU A 190 3.36 13.90 1.14
CA GLU A 190 4.41 14.18 0.18
C GLU A 190 5.62 13.32 0.51
N VAL A 191 6.22 12.70 -0.51
CA VAL A 191 7.39 11.84 -0.37
C VAL A 191 8.47 12.31 -1.33
N THR A 192 9.60 12.67 -0.78
CA THR A 192 10.79 13.05 -1.54
C THR A 192 11.96 12.16 -1.15
N ARG A 193 13.09 12.31 -1.82
CA ARG A 193 14.31 11.57 -1.51
C ARG A 193 14.97 12.14 -0.25
N ALA A 194 15.26 11.31 0.75
CA ALA A 194 16.11 11.70 1.86
C ALA A 194 17.59 11.77 1.45
N THR A 195 18.40 12.48 2.23
CA THR A 195 19.83 12.59 1.98
C THR A 195 20.57 11.27 2.18
N GLU A 196 20.10 10.46 3.14
CA GLU A 196 20.68 9.16 3.50
C GLU A 196 19.81 8.00 2.94
N GLY A 197 20.38 6.81 2.91
CA GLY A 197 19.74 5.56 2.48
C GLY A 197 19.94 5.27 0.99
N ASP A 198 19.55 4.07 0.57
CA ASP A 198 19.61 3.62 -0.83
C ASP A 198 18.55 4.35 -1.69
N GLU A 199 18.77 4.36 -3.02
CA GLU A 199 17.80 4.87 -3.98
C GLU A 199 16.54 4.01 -3.98
N PRO A 200 15.33 4.62 -3.81
CA PRO A 200 14.08 3.90 -3.90
C PRO A 200 13.85 3.28 -5.28
N PRO A 201 13.20 2.11 -5.35
CA PRO A 201 12.85 1.48 -6.61
C PRO A 201 11.77 2.27 -7.36
N VAL A 202 11.46 1.85 -8.59
CA VAL A 202 10.27 2.31 -9.32
C VAL A 202 9.03 2.06 -8.48
N LEU A 203 8.18 3.07 -8.35
CA LEU A 203 6.92 3.00 -7.61
C LEU A 203 5.93 2.09 -8.34
N MET A 204 5.17 1.32 -7.58
CA MET A 204 4.12 0.47 -8.12
C MET A 204 2.79 0.74 -7.43
N ALA A 205 1.72 0.92 -8.22
CA ALA A 205 0.35 1.05 -7.74
C ALA A 205 -0.47 -0.13 -8.23
N ASP A 206 -1.12 -0.85 -7.31
CA ASP A 206 -1.95 -2.04 -7.63
C ASP A 206 -1.24 -3.09 -8.51
N GLY A 207 0.11 -3.16 -8.44
CA GLY A 207 0.94 -4.09 -9.18
C GLY A 207 1.44 -3.61 -10.55
N GLU A 208 1.12 -2.37 -10.95
CA GLU A 208 1.62 -1.72 -12.16
C GLU A 208 2.69 -0.68 -11.83
N TYR A 209 3.69 -0.52 -12.70
CA TYR A 209 4.68 0.54 -12.55
C TYR A 209 4.05 1.90 -12.80
N ILE A 210 4.43 2.91 -12.01
CA ILE A 210 3.88 4.27 -12.16
C ILE A 210 4.92 5.35 -12.32
N GLY A 211 6.10 5.23 -11.73
CA GLY A 211 7.14 6.24 -11.87
C GLY A 211 8.12 6.31 -10.71
N HIS A 212 8.75 7.46 -10.57
CA HIS A 212 9.78 7.75 -9.58
C HIS A 212 9.42 8.95 -8.69
N LEU A 213 10.05 8.99 -7.52
CA LEU A 213 10.02 10.15 -6.61
C LEU A 213 10.47 11.43 -7.32
N PRO A 214 10.04 12.61 -6.83
CA PRO A 214 9.13 12.80 -5.72
C PRO A 214 7.65 12.79 -6.12
N PHE A 215 6.76 12.47 -5.17
CA PHE A 215 5.33 12.39 -5.41
C PHE A 215 4.50 12.85 -4.21
N ARG A 216 3.23 13.12 -4.46
CA ARG A 216 2.19 13.39 -3.46
C ARG A 216 1.07 12.38 -3.59
N VAL A 217 0.52 11.93 -2.46
CA VAL A 217 -0.68 11.09 -2.41
C VAL A 217 -1.73 11.76 -1.56
N VAL A 218 -2.97 11.72 -2.04
CA VAL A 218 -4.16 12.22 -1.32
C VAL A 218 -5.18 11.10 -1.21
N ALA A 219 -5.82 10.98 -0.06
CA ALA A 219 -7.02 10.15 0.12
C ALA A 219 -8.20 10.86 -0.54
N GLU A 220 -8.75 10.29 -1.60
CA GLU A 220 -9.96 10.76 -2.28
C GLU A 220 -11.16 10.01 -1.73
N ASP A 221 -11.98 10.70 -0.92
CA ASP A 221 -13.13 10.13 -0.23
C ASP A 221 -14.22 9.74 -1.22
N CYS A 222 -14.80 8.53 -1.07
CA CYS A 222 -15.89 8.01 -1.89
C CYS A 222 -15.64 8.11 -3.41
N ALA A 223 -14.41 7.98 -3.87
CA ALA A 223 -14.01 8.22 -5.26
C ALA A 223 -14.49 7.14 -6.24
N LEU A 224 -14.80 5.95 -5.76
CA LEU A 224 -15.22 4.83 -6.60
C LEU A 224 -16.45 4.11 -6.03
N ARG A 225 -17.47 3.91 -6.86
CA ARG A 225 -18.62 3.07 -6.52
C ARG A 225 -18.45 1.65 -7.00
N VAL A 226 -18.47 0.68 -6.07
CA VAL A 226 -18.26 -0.74 -6.34
C VAL A 226 -19.54 -1.53 -6.08
N LEU A 227 -19.99 -2.31 -7.06
CA LEU A 227 -21.09 -3.24 -6.89
C LEU A 227 -20.65 -4.43 -6.05
N VAL A 228 -21.37 -4.70 -4.97
CA VAL A 228 -21.08 -5.77 -4.03
C VAL A 228 -22.32 -6.57 -3.68
N PRO A 229 -22.17 -7.83 -3.20
CA PRO A 229 -23.30 -8.57 -2.63
C PRO A 229 -23.90 -7.83 -1.41
N PRO A 230 -25.22 -7.92 -1.16
CA PRO A 230 -25.89 -7.23 -0.06
C PRO A 230 -25.25 -7.49 1.32
N ALA A 231 -24.74 -8.71 1.55
CA ALA A 231 -24.07 -9.05 2.79
C ALA A 231 -22.77 -8.28 3.01
N VAL A 232 -22.05 -7.94 1.93
CA VAL A 232 -20.84 -7.11 1.97
C VAL A 232 -21.21 -5.66 2.25
N ALA A 233 -22.24 -5.12 1.55
CA ALA A 233 -22.70 -3.78 1.79
C ALA A 233 -23.20 -3.57 3.24
N ALA A 234 -23.90 -4.54 3.80
CA ALA A 234 -24.35 -4.49 5.19
C ALA A 234 -23.18 -4.49 6.20
N ARG A 235 -22.11 -5.25 5.91
CA ARG A 235 -20.92 -5.34 6.77
C ARG A 235 -20.07 -4.08 6.76
N GLU A 236 -20.06 -3.35 5.64
CA GLU A 236 -19.27 -2.12 5.50
C GLU A 236 -19.70 -1.04 6.50
N VAL A 237 -20.96 -1.02 6.92
CA VAL A 237 -21.48 -0.08 7.93
C VAL A 237 -20.70 -0.17 9.26
N ASP A 238 -20.27 -1.36 9.64
CA ASP A 238 -19.56 -1.61 10.92
C ASP A 238 -18.02 -1.63 10.75
N SER A 239 -17.51 -1.51 9.52
CA SER A 239 -16.09 -1.71 9.20
C SER A 239 -15.16 -0.76 9.98
N ARG A 240 -15.53 0.52 10.11
CA ARG A 240 -14.74 1.49 10.89
C ARG A 240 -14.61 1.12 12.36
N GLN A 241 -15.70 0.65 12.98
CA GLN A 241 -15.66 0.24 14.39
C GLN A 241 -14.87 -1.06 14.58
N GLU A 242 -14.98 -2.01 13.65
CA GLU A 242 -14.16 -3.23 13.65
C GLU A 242 -12.66 -2.90 13.58
N VAL A 243 -12.28 -1.94 12.73
CA VAL A 243 -10.90 -1.46 12.61
C VAL A 243 -10.40 -0.81 13.90
N LEU A 244 -11.17 0.10 14.50
CA LEU A 244 -10.79 0.73 15.78
C LEU A 244 -10.63 -0.29 16.91
N ASN A 245 -11.49 -1.29 16.96
CA ASN A 245 -11.39 -2.40 17.91
C ASN A 245 -10.13 -3.26 17.66
N ALA A 246 -9.75 -3.47 16.40
CA ALA A 246 -8.53 -4.20 16.06
C ALA A 246 -7.27 -3.43 16.47
N ILE A 247 -7.22 -2.12 16.22
CA ILE A 247 -6.12 -1.24 16.62
C ILE A 247 -5.94 -1.28 18.14
N ALA A 248 -7.04 -1.10 18.91
CA ALA A 248 -7.02 -1.13 20.35
C ALA A 248 -6.60 -2.51 20.91
N ARG A 249 -7.11 -3.60 20.33
CA ARG A 249 -6.73 -4.97 20.70
C ARG A 249 -5.24 -5.21 20.54
N ASP A 250 -4.64 -4.67 19.49
CA ASP A 250 -3.22 -4.84 19.19
C ASP A 250 -2.34 -3.83 19.96
N GLY A 251 -2.94 -3.04 20.86
CA GLY A 251 -2.25 -2.12 21.78
C GLY A 251 -1.70 -0.87 21.09
N ARG A 252 -2.27 -0.46 19.95
CA ARG A 252 -1.87 0.76 19.27
C ARG A 252 -2.84 1.92 19.51
N ASP A 253 -2.31 3.12 19.53
CA ASP A 253 -3.09 4.34 19.51
C ASP A 253 -3.56 4.64 18.08
N PRO A 254 -4.87 4.89 17.85
CA PRO A 254 -5.42 5.07 16.51
C PRO A 254 -5.01 6.39 15.83
N VAL A 255 -4.46 7.34 16.56
CA VAL A 255 -4.01 8.64 16.04
C VAL A 255 -2.51 8.65 15.80
N THR A 256 -1.73 8.30 16.81
CA THR A 256 -0.27 8.35 16.73
C THR A 256 0.36 7.10 16.10
N GLY A 257 -0.38 5.99 16.07
CA GLY A 257 0.11 4.68 15.62
C GLY A 257 1.10 4.01 16.57
N GLN A 258 1.44 4.66 17.69
CA GLN A 258 2.38 4.12 18.67
C GLN A 258 1.74 3.03 19.53
N PHE A 259 2.58 2.16 20.08
CA PHE A 259 2.14 1.23 21.12
C PHE A 259 1.89 1.99 22.42
N ALA A 260 0.76 1.68 23.08
CA ALA A 260 0.38 2.24 24.36
C ALA A 260 1.27 1.73 25.51
#